data_2723c16e28d8a76f0e12bb4f914ca895
#
_entry.id   2723c16e28d8a76f0e12bb4f914ca895
#
_cell.length_a   1.000
_cell.length_b   1.000
_cell.length_c   1.000
_cell.angle_alpha   90.00
_cell.angle_beta   90.00
_cell.angle_gamma   90.00
#
_symmetry.space_group_name_H-M   'P 1'
#
loop_
_entity.id
_entity.type
_entity.pdbx_description
1 polymer ?
#
loop_
_entity_poly.entity_id
_entity_poly.type
_entity_poly.pdbx_seq_one_letter_code
_entity_poly.pdbx_strand_id
1 'polypeptide(L)'
;MLNLLSVLSTYTILSYMKRFFSIFFILCLVLPGVALAKNGKKKESKNKIETEAYVWGVSLAFSDSTVYFTEVQHVDGAIIENKLLPNRHLYAYELKDYMSFQENMPGRTSFIFFSSKRSKLEKKELKVKKRLVEREGKTVRYLGDKFKFTKH
;
A
#
# COMPACT_ATOMS: atom_id res chain seq x y z
N MET A 1 38.13 52.72 17.17
CA MET A 1 38.89 51.78 17.99
C MET A 1 38.13 50.44 18.01
N LEU A 2 38.45 49.55 17.11
CA LEU A 2 37.90 48.19 17.17
C LEU A 2 38.50 47.44 18.37
N ASN A 3 37.64 46.91 19.19
CA ASN A 3 37.98 46.34 20.47
C ASN A 3 38.84 45.06 20.25
N LEU A 4 40.13 45.13 20.64
CA LEU A 4 41.11 44.05 20.56
C LEU A 4 40.60 42.75 21.23
N LEU A 5 39.74 42.90 22.22
CA LEU A 5 39.10 41.79 22.96
C LEU A 5 38.09 40.99 22.10
N SER A 6 37.40 41.63 21.15
CA SER A 6 36.47 40.91 20.29
C SER A 6 37.17 40.06 19.24
N VAL A 7 38.33 40.49 18.78
CA VAL A 7 39.14 39.75 17.78
C VAL A 7 39.80 38.54 18.43
N LEU A 8 40.30 38.66 19.66
CA LEU A 8 40.87 37.56 20.43
C LEU A 8 39.81 36.48 20.74
N SER A 9 38.59 36.89 21.08
CA SER A 9 37.48 35.94 21.34
C SER A 9 37.09 35.15 20.08
N THR A 10 37.07 35.72 18.91
CA THR A 10 36.73 35.01 17.65
C THR A 10 37.85 34.05 17.24
N TYR A 11 39.13 34.35 17.48
CA TYR A 11 40.25 33.46 17.18
C TYR A 11 40.25 32.22 18.08
N THR A 12 39.90 32.34 19.35
CA THR A 12 39.81 31.21 20.28
C THR A 12 38.65 30.28 19.90
N ILE A 13 37.48 30.82 19.56
CA ILE A 13 36.34 30.03 19.14
C ILE A 13 36.65 29.24 17.85
N LEU A 14 37.28 29.91 16.88
CA LEU A 14 37.64 29.32 15.59
C LEU A 14 38.68 28.17 15.76
N SER A 15 39.61 28.31 16.71
CA SER A 15 40.59 27.29 17.03
C SER A 15 39.96 26.05 17.67
N TYR A 16 38.98 26.24 18.57
CA TYR A 16 38.23 25.14 19.18
C TYR A 16 37.38 24.40 18.13
N MET A 17 36.70 25.12 17.24
CA MET A 17 35.94 24.50 16.17
C MET A 17 36.79 23.64 15.24
N LYS A 18 38.00 24.09 14.86
CA LYS A 18 38.93 23.29 14.04
C LYS A 18 39.35 21.99 14.72
N ARG A 19 39.60 22.03 16.04
CA ARG A 19 39.96 20.82 16.81
C ARG A 19 38.78 19.86 16.94
N PHE A 20 37.56 20.33 17.15
CA PHE A 20 36.37 19.49 17.20
C PHE A 20 36.08 18.83 15.83
N PHE A 21 36.25 19.56 14.75
CA PHE A 21 36.08 18.99 13.40
C PHE A 21 37.14 17.92 13.08
N SER A 22 38.38 18.12 13.53
CA SER A 22 39.44 17.14 13.32
C SER A 22 39.21 15.85 14.12
N ILE A 23 38.75 15.95 15.37
CA ILE A 23 38.43 14.80 16.20
C ILE A 23 37.21 14.04 15.67
N PHE A 24 36.20 14.75 15.17
CA PHE A 24 35.01 14.13 14.58
C PHE A 24 35.35 13.40 13.28
N PHE A 25 36.25 13.94 12.46
CA PHE A 25 36.70 13.32 11.22
C PHE A 25 37.55 12.06 11.49
N ILE A 26 38.37 12.06 12.51
CA ILE A 26 39.18 10.88 12.94
C ILE A 26 38.25 9.80 13.49
N LEU A 27 37.20 10.16 14.25
CA LEU A 27 36.24 9.20 14.79
C LEU A 27 35.42 8.53 13.72
N CYS A 28 35.12 9.21 12.61
CA CYS A 28 34.44 8.62 11.45
C CYS A 28 35.35 7.67 10.63
N LEU A 29 36.67 7.85 10.68
CA LEU A 29 37.63 6.99 9.96
C LEU A 29 38.00 5.71 10.74
N VAL A 30 37.75 5.67 12.05
CA VAL A 30 38.07 4.51 12.94
C VAL A 30 36.90 3.55 13.09
N LEU A 31 35.74 3.82 12.47
CA LEU A 31 34.67 2.84 12.31
C LEU A 31 34.85 2.09 10.97
N PRO A 32 35.78 1.11 10.85
CA PRO A 32 35.79 0.22 9.73
C PRO A 32 34.54 -0.62 9.85
N GLY A 33 33.58 -0.35 8.96
CA GLY A 33 32.62 -1.30 8.45
C GLY A 33 32.40 -2.56 9.26
N VAL A 34 31.61 -2.50 10.33
CA VAL A 34 30.73 -3.62 10.60
C VAL A 34 29.61 -3.47 9.57
N ALA A 35 29.93 -3.76 8.31
CA ALA A 35 28.96 -4.26 7.38
C ALA A 35 28.46 -5.56 8.04
N LEU A 36 27.42 -5.42 8.89
CA LEU A 36 26.51 -6.50 9.18
C LEU A 36 25.92 -6.87 7.81
N ALA A 37 26.65 -7.74 7.11
CA ALA A 37 26.08 -8.57 6.07
C ALA A 37 24.95 -9.32 6.81
N LYS A 38 23.78 -8.70 6.85
CA LYS A 38 22.54 -9.37 7.14
C LYS A 38 22.46 -10.43 6.06
N ASN A 39 23.03 -11.62 6.35
CA ASN A 39 22.74 -12.82 5.61
C ASN A 39 21.22 -12.96 5.66
N GLY A 40 20.58 -12.26 4.73
CA GLY A 40 19.22 -12.50 4.38
C GLY A 40 19.20 -13.94 3.91
N LYS A 41 18.96 -14.88 4.83
CA LYS A 41 18.49 -16.20 4.47
C LYS A 41 17.34 -15.92 3.54
N LYS A 42 17.59 -16.05 2.23
CA LYS A 42 16.58 -16.10 1.19
C LYS A 42 15.67 -17.23 1.65
N LYS A 43 14.59 -16.90 2.36
CA LYS A 43 13.55 -17.88 2.68
C LYS A 43 13.12 -18.36 1.32
N GLU A 44 13.51 -19.57 0.97
CA GLU A 44 12.88 -20.27 -0.14
C GLU A 44 11.39 -20.09 0.05
N SER A 45 10.79 -19.36 -0.86
CA SER A 45 9.36 -19.17 -0.89
C SER A 45 8.79 -20.54 -1.19
N LYS A 46 8.49 -21.33 -0.15
CA LYS A 46 7.66 -22.53 -0.32
C LYS A 46 6.41 -22.03 -1.04
N ASN A 47 6.18 -22.55 -2.24
CA ASN A 47 4.99 -22.25 -3.03
C ASN A 47 3.77 -22.49 -2.12
N LYS A 48 3.22 -21.41 -1.61
CA LYS A 48 2.08 -21.47 -0.71
C LYS A 48 0.82 -21.34 -1.57
N ILE A 49 0.11 -22.44 -1.71
CA ILE A 49 -1.20 -22.48 -2.35
C ILE A 49 -2.26 -22.41 -1.23
N GLU A 50 -3.16 -21.47 -1.34
CA GLU A 50 -4.33 -21.32 -0.48
C GLU A 50 -5.56 -21.60 -1.33
N THR A 51 -6.35 -22.59 -0.95
CA THR A 51 -7.52 -23.08 -1.70
C THR A 51 -8.78 -22.25 -1.47
N GLU A 52 -8.75 -21.41 -0.45
CA GLU A 52 -9.83 -20.49 -0.14
C GLU A 52 -9.52 -19.12 -0.73
N ALA A 53 -10.40 -18.60 -1.57
CA ALA A 53 -10.28 -17.27 -2.13
C ALA A 53 -11.56 -16.46 -1.91
N TYR A 54 -11.42 -15.38 -1.16
CA TYR A 54 -12.44 -14.36 -1.00
C TYR A 54 -12.08 -13.17 -1.86
N VAL A 55 -13.07 -12.62 -2.57
CA VAL A 55 -12.91 -11.51 -3.50
C VAL A 55 -13.89 -10.40 -3.13
N TRP A 56 -13.46 -9.18 -3.29
CA TRP A 56 -14.25 -7.97 -3.10
C TRP A 56 -13.88 -6.95 -4.15
N GLY A 57 -14.87 -6.37 -4.81
CA GLY A 57 -14.71 -5.40 -5.89
C GLY A 57 -15.17 -4.01 -5.54
N VAL A 58 -14.50 -3.02 -6.12
CA VAL A 58 -14.83 -1.59 -6.03
C VAL A 58 -14.88 -1.03 -7.43
N SER A 59 -15.97 -0.35 -7.79
CA SER A 59 -16.12 0.36 -9.06
C SER A 59 -16.35 1.85 -8.80
N LEU A 60 -15.50 2.69 -9.39
CA LEU A 60 -15.56 4.15 -9.25
C LEU A 60 -15.35 4.87 -10.58
N ALA A 61 -15.83 6.10 -10.69
CA ALA A 61 -15.54 7.02 -11.78
C ALA A 61 -15.13 8.38 -11.24
N PHE A 62 -14.30 9.11 -11.99
CA PHE A 62 -13.87 10.45 -11.61
C PHE A 62 -15.02 11.45 -11.58
N SER A 63 -15.93 11.31 -12.53
CA SER A 63 -17.10 12.21 -12.72
C SER A 63 -18.25 11.92 -11.77
N ASP A 64 -18.18 10.84 -10.97
CA ASP A 64 -19.28 10.41 -10.10
C ASP A 64 -18.82 10.39 -8.64
N SER A 65 -19.67 10.94 -7.77
CA SER A 65 -19.46 10.87 -6.32
C SER A 65 -19.84 9.52 -5.72
N THR A 66 -20.52 8.65 -6.49
CA THR A 66 -20.93 7.33 -6.05
C THR A 66 -19.89 6.27 -6.38
N VAL A 67 -19.53 5.48 -5.40
CA VAL A 67 -18.64 4.31 -5.51
C VAL A 67 -19.47 3.06 -5.24
N TYR A 68 -19.35 2.07 -6.12
CA TYR A 68 -20.06 0.80 -5.97
C TYR A 68 -19.14 -0.27 -5.42
N PHE A 69 -19.62 -0.99 -4.44
CA PHE A 69 -18.97 -2.12 -3.79
C PHE A 69 -19.73 -3.41 -4.11
N THR A 70 -19.00 -4.49 -4.34
CA THR A 70 -19.60 -5.82 -4.22
C THR A 70 -19.63 -6.23 -2.75
N GLU A 71 -20.36 -7.28 -2.41
CA GLU A 71 -20.13 -7.98 -1.14
C GLU A 71 -18.79 -8.72 -1.17
N VAL A 72 -18.25 -9.07 0.01
CA VAL A 72 -17.13 -9.99 0.11
C VAL A 72 -17.62 -11.40 -0.20
N GLN A 73 -17.21 -11.95 -1.33
CA GLN A 73 -17.68 -13.21 -1.87
C GLN A 73 -16.61 -14.29 -1.78
N HIS A 74 -16.99 -15.50 -1.44
CA HIS A 74 -16.18 -16.68 -1.67
C HIS A 74 -16.31 -17.09 -3.13
N VAL A 75 -15.17 -17.37 -3.78
CA VAL A 75 -15.16 -17.81 -5.18
C VAL A 75 -14.72 -19.27 -5.21
N ASP A 76 -15.67 -20.15 -5.44
CA ASP A 76 -15.44 -21.59 -5.40
C ASP A 76 -14.40 -22.02 -6.44
N GLY A 77 -13.43 -22.81 -6.00
CA GLY A 77 -12.34 -23.31 -6.82
C GLY A 77 -11.32 -22.28 -7.30
N ALA A 78 -11.42 -21.02 -6.88
CA ALA A 78 -10.34 -20.06 -7.05
C ALA A 78 -9.26 -20.34 -6.00
N ILE A 79 -8.00 -20.18 -6.41
CA ILE A 79 -6.84 -20.42 -5.54
C ILE A 79 -5.99 -19.15 -5.44
N ILE A 80 -5.27 -19.00 -4.33
CA ILE A 80 -4.28 -17.94 -4.14
C ILE A 80 -2.91 -18.58 -4.11
N GLU A 81 -2.09 -18.27 -5.10
CA GLU A 81 -0.73 -18.79 -5.23
C GLU A 81 0.27 -17.71 -4.85
N ASN A 82 1.18 -18.02 -3.91
CA ASN A 82 2.22 -17.08 -3.49
C ASN A 82 1.71 -15.67 -3.15
N LYS A 83 0.53 -15.59 -2.51
CA LYS A 83 -0.19 -14.35 -2.17
C LYS A 83 -0.73 -13.58 -3.39
N LEU A 84 -0.83 -14.20 -4.53
CA LEU A 84 -1.41 -13.63 -5.74
C LEU A 84 -2.67 -14.42 -6.12
N LEU A 85 -3.70 -13.72 -6.56
CA LEU A 85 -4.86 -14.34 -7.20
C LEU A 85 -4.57 -14.42 -8.70
N PRO A 86 -4.43 -15.62 -9.28
CA PRO A 86 -4.30 -15.78 -10.72
C PRO A 86 -5.46 -15.09 -11.45
N ASN A 87 -5.20 -14.59 -12.63
CA ASN A 87 -6.22 -13.96 -13.48
C ASN A 87 -7.01 -12.82 -12.81
N ARG A 88 -6.44 -12.16 -11.78
CA ARG A 88 -7.12 -11.07 -11.04
C ARG A 88 -7.71 -9.99 -11.95
N HIS A 89 -7.11 -9.73 -13.10
CA HIS A 89 -7.60 -8.75 -14.06
C HIS A 89 -8.95 -9.16 -14.66
N LEU A 90 -9.23 -10.45 -14.83
CA LEU A 90 -10.51 -10.93 -15.36
C LEU A 90 -11.65 -10.61 -14.40
N TYR A 91 -11.44 -10.78 -13.10
CA TYR A 91 -12.43 -10.35 -12.09
C TYR A 91 -12.70 -8.84 -12.13
N ALA A 92 -11.67 -8.03 -12.43
CA ALA A 92 -11.86 -6.59 -12.59
C ALA A 92 -12.64 -6.25 -13.87
N TYR A 93 -12.40 -6.97 -14.95
CA TYR A 93 -13.16 -6.83 -16.19
C TYR A 93 -14.61 -7.29 -16.01
N GLU A 94 -14.85 -8.42 -15.35
CA GLU A 94 -16.19 -8.92 -15.06
C GLU A 94 -17.04 -7.86 -14.32
N LEU A 95 -16.47 -7.24 -13.27
CA LEU A 95 -17.16 -6.15 -12.58
C LEU A 95 -17.33 -4.91 -13.45
N LYS A 96 -16.34 -4.55 -14.26
CA LYS A 96 -16.42 -3.41 -15.17
C LYS A 96 -17.50 -3.61 -16.23
N ASP A 97 -17.57 -4.79 -16.80
CA ASP A 97 -18.55 -5.15 -17.83
C ASP A 97 -19.97 -5.17 -17.25
N TYR A 98 -20.14 -5.74 -16.05
CA TYR A 98 -21.39 -5.67 -15.32
C TYR A 98 -21.85 -4.22 -15.12
N MET A 99 -20.98 -3.34 -14.63
CA MET A 99 -21.32 -1.93 -14.44
C MET A 99 -21.68 -1.24 -15.75
N SER A 100 -21.01 -1.58 -16.85
CA SER A 100 -21.21 -0.95 -18.15
C SER A 100 -22.49 -1.42 -18.82
N PHE A 101 -22.78 -2.72 -18.78
CA PHE A 101 -23.87 -3.33 -19.57
C PHE A 101 -25.14 -3.59 -18.77
N GLN A 102 -25.03 -3.95 -17.49
CA GLN A 102 -26.19 -4.26 -16.65
C GLN A 102 -26.68 -3.03 -15.88
N GLU A 103 -25.75 -2.24 -15.33
CA GLU A 103 -26.10 -1.03 -14.59
C GLU A 103 -26.12 0.23 -15.49
N ASN A 104 -25.78 0.10 -16.77
CA ASN A 104 -25.70 1.20 -17.75
C ASN A 104 -24.78 2.36 -17.29
N MET A 105 -23.65 2.01 -16.70
CA MET A 105 -22.66 2.95 -16.15
C MET A 105 -21.28 2.73 -16.78
N PRO A 106 -21.08 3.09 -18.05
CA PRO A 106 -19.79 2.95 -18.73
C PRO A 106 -18.75 3.93 -18.16
N GLY A 107 -17.48 3.66 -18.46
CA GLY A 107 -16.38 4.57 -18.08
C GLY A 107 -15.93 4.48 -16.62
N ARG A 108 -16.38 3.46 -15.87
CA ARG A 108 -15.95 3.21 -14.51
C ARG A 108 -14.67 2.36 -14.47
N THR A 109 -13.85 2.60 -13.46
CA THR A 109 -12.66 1.78 -13.16
C THR A 109 -12.99 0.81 -12.03
N SER A 110 -12.68 -0.47 -12.24
CA SER A 110 -12.91 -1.52 -11.27
C SER A 110 -11.61 -2.01 -10.64
N PHE A 111 -11.61 -2.15 -9.32
CA PHE A 111 -10.48 -2.66 -8.53
C PHE A 111 -10.91 -3.92 -7.77
N ILE A 112 -10.02 -4.91 -7.72
CA ILE A 112 -10.25 -6.16 -7.03
C ILE A 112 -9.29 -6.31 -5.86
N PHE A 113 -9.85 -6.64 -4.72
CA PHE A 113 -9.15 -7.04 -3.51
C PHE A 113 -9.46 -8.51 -3.23
N PHE A 114 -8.49 -9.22 -2.70
CA PHE A 114 -8.66 -10.63 -2.40
C PHE A 114 -7.88 -11.04 -1.15
N SER A 115 -8.28 -12.13 -0.54
CA SER A 115 -7.62 -12.74 0.61
C SER A 115 -8.11 -14.18 0.78
N SER A 116 -7.26 -15.05 1.34
CA SER A 116 -7.68 -16.37 1.81
C SER A 116 -8.50 -16.35 3.11
N LYS A 117 -8.64 -15.15 3.73
CA LYS A 117 -9.42 -14.98 4.97
C LYS A 117 -10.48 -13.90 4.77
N ARG A 118 -11.74 -14.27 4.86
CA ARG A 118 -12.88 -13.36 4.76
C ARG A 118 -12.77 -12.17 5.70
N SER A 119 -12.50 -12.43 6.98
CA SER A 119 -12.41 -11.37 8.00
C SER A 119 -11.31 -10.32 7.74
N LYS A 120 -10.22 -10.73 7.07
CA LYS A 120 -9.16 -9.80 6.67
C LYS A 120 -9.64 -8.87 5.55
N LEU A 121 -10.42 -9.41 4.63
CA LEU A 121 -10.96 -8.66 3.50
C LEU A 121 -12.04 -7.68 3.95
N GLU A 122 -12.94 -8.12 4.83
CA GLU A 122 -13.99 -7.27 5.45
C GLU A 122 -13.39 -6.08 6.23
N LYS A 123 -12.32 -6.33 7.01
CA LYS A 123 -11.59 -5.22 7.67
C LYS A 123 -11.00 -4.22 6.69
N LYS A 124 -10.51 -4.70 5.54
CA LYS A 124 -9.96 -3.84 4.48
C LYS A 124 -11.07 -3.03 3.81
N GLU A 125 -12.19 -3.66 3.53
CA GLU A 125 -13.39 -3.02 2.98
C GLU A 125 -13.86 -1.86 3.87
N LEU A 126 -14.06 -2.11 5.17
CA LEU A 126 -14.44 -1.08 6.15
C LEU A 126 -13.46 0.10 6.15
N LYS A 127 -12.15 -0.19 6.10
CA LYS A 127 -11.12 0.86 6.05
C LYS A 127 -11.20 1.70 4.78
N VAL A 128 -11.44 1.06 3.63
CA VAL A 128 -11.58 1.76 2.34
C VAL A 128 -12.88 2.57 2.34
N LYS A 129 -14.00 2.00 2.78
CA LYS A 129 -15.28 2.69 2.92
C LYS A 129 -15.16 3.94 3.77
N LYS A 130 -14.57 3.80 4.97
CA LYS A 130 -14.35 4.94 5.88
C LYS A 130 -13.55 6.05 5.20
N ARG A 131 -12.48 5.72 4.48
CA ARG A 131 -11.67 6.71 3.76
C ARG A 131 -12.47 7.42 2.67
N LEU A 132 -13.20 6.68 1.85
CA LEU A 132 -13.99 7.23 0.75
C LEU A 132 -15.09 8.16 1.27
N VAL A 133 -15.80 7.77 2.32
CA VAL A 133 -16.90 8.56 2.89
C VAL A 133 -16.36 9.77 3.66
N GLU A 134 -15.45 9.57 4.62
CA GLU A 134 -15.02 10.61 5.55
C GLU A 134 -14.02 11.60 4.96
N ARG A 135 -13.13 11.13 4.05
CA ARG A 135 -12.08 12.00 3.50
C ARG A 135 -12.36 12.50 2.09
N GLU A 136 -13.03 11.69 1.28
CA GLU A 136 -13.26 11.99 -0.13
C GLU A 136 -14.71 12.41 -0.40
N GLY A 137 -15.59 12.40 0.60
CA GLY A 137 -17.01 12.80 0.48
C GLY A 137 -17.81 11.92 -0.48
N LYS A 138 -17.34 10.68 -0.75
CA LYS A 138 -18.00 9.77 -1.67
C LYS A 138 -19.17 9.06 -1.00
N THR A 139 -20.19 8.74 -1.80
CA THR A 139 -21.30 7.87 -1.40
C THR A 139 -20.98 6.43 -1.80
N VAL A 140 -21.06 5.49 -0.85
CA VAL A 140 -20.84 4.08 -1.12
C VAL A 140 -22.18 3.37 -1.26
N ARG A 141 -22.39 2.65 -2.37
CA ARG A 141 -23.52 1.76 -2.63
C ARG A 141 -23.04 0.34 -2.85
N TYR A 142 -23.80 -0.63 -2.34
CA TYR A 142 -23.54 -2.05 -2.55
C TYR A 142 -24.38 -2.60 -3.69
N LEU A 143 -23.77 -3.47 -4.49
CA LEU A 143 -24.48 -4.19 -5.58
C LEU A 143 -25.37 -5.33 -5.03
N GLY A 144 -25.06 -5.79 -3.80
CA GLY A 144 -25.78 -6.89 -3.17
C GLY A 144 -25.69 -8.18 -3.97
N ASP A 145 -26.77 -8.95 -4.01
CA ASP A 145 -26.84 -10.25 -4.69
C ASP A 145 -26.96 -10.15 -6.22
N LYS A 146 -27.05 -8.94 -6.76
CA LYS A 146 -27.17 -8.73 -8.22
C LYS A 146 -25.90 -9.09 -8.98
N PHE A 147 -24.75 -9.08 -8.30
CA PHE A 147 -23.46 -9.38 -8.89
C PHE A 147 -22.71 -10.45 -8.09
N LYS A 148 -22.22 -11.45 -8.80
CA LYS A 148 -21.38 -12.52 -8.23
C LYS A 148 -20.19 -12.78 -9.14
N PHE A 149 -19.01 -12.88 -8.54
CA PHE A 149 -17.80 -13.26 -9.27
C PHE A 149 -17.84 -14.72 -9.67
N THR A 150 -17.40 -14.98 -10.90
CA THR A 150 -17.16 -16.34 -11.40
C THR A 150 -15.67 -16.69 -11.30
N LYS A 151 -15.37 -17.99 -11.33
CA LYS A 151 -13.97 -18.45 -11.33
C LYS A 151 -13.33 -18.18 -12.70
N HIS A 152 -12.12 -17.65 -12.68
CA HIS A 152 -11.26 -17.43 -13.85
C HIS A 152 -9.96 -18.20 -13.81
#